data_0badbc93b5336ca3bb9d91ccef260237
#
_entry.id   0badbc93b5336ca3bb9d91ccef260237
#
_cell.length_a   1.000
_cell.length_b   1.000
_cell.length_c   1.000
_cell.angle_alpha   90.00
_cell.angle_beta   90.00
_cell.angle_gamma   90.00
#
_symmetry.space_group_name_H-M   'P 1'
#
loop_
_entity.id
_entity.type
_entity.pdbx_description
1 polymer ?
#
loop_
_entity_poly.entity_id
_entity_poly.type
_entity_poly.pdbx_seq_one_letter_code
_entity_poly.pdbx_strand_id
1 'polypeptide(L)'
;ARRLVAAYERYLGDDGNFAVPPTLIHADLSLDHLLVDGTRITGLIDFGDVRIGDPDYDLCYLWPETNPAFVRRLQEHRGRRLDARLEGKLRSDPVSDVLYGIEHGMPDVRDEGVDLLTTLLAP
;
A
#
# COMPACT_ATOMS: atom_id res chain seq x y z
N ALA A 1 13.42 7.93 16.85
CA ALA A 1 13.17 6.48 16.96
C ALA A 1 12.06 6.14 17.97
N ARG A 2 12.20 6.43 19.30
CA ARG A 2 11.20 6.01 20.34
C ARG A 2 9.78 6.55 20.10
N ARG A 3 9.62 7.79 19.61
CA ARG A 3 8.30 8.37 19.30
C ARG A 3 7.66 7.68 18.10
N LEU A 4 8.45 7.28 17.13
CA LEU A 4 8.02 6.55 15.95
C LEU A 4 7.47 5.17 16.34
N VAL A 5 8.25 4.41 17.13
CA VAL A 5 7.82 3.10 17.65
C VAL A 5 6.52 3.22 18.42
N ALA A 6 6.41 4.17 19.36
CA ALA A 6 5.18 4.39 20.13
C ALA A 6 3.98 4.80 19.28
N ALA A 7 4.18 5.51 18.16
CA ALA A 7 3.10 5.84 17.23
C ALA A 7 2.63 4.60 16.47
N TYR A 8 3.57 3.77 16.03
CA TYR A 8 3.28 2.53 15.33
C TYR A 8 2.61 1.50 16.24
N GLU A 9 3.07 1.36 17.49
CA GLU A 9 2.42 0.52 18.51
C GLU A 9 0.96 0.94 18.76
N ARG A 10 0.67 2.24 18.82
CA ARG A 10 -0.71 2.73 18.93
C ARG A 10 -1.54 2.37 17.70
N TYR A 11 -0.97 2.52 16.50
CA TYR A 11 -1.63 2.17 15.26
C TYR A 11 -1.97 0.66 15.22
N LEU A 12 -1.01 -0.19 15.59
CA LEU A 12 -1.20 -1.64 15.64
C LEU A 12 -2.16 -2.09 16.73
N GLY A 13 -2.24 -1.33 17.84
CA GLY A 13 -3.13 -1.61 18.96
C GLY A 13 -4.58 -1.16 18.76
N ASP A 14 -4.89 -0.47 17.67
CA ASP A 14 -6.26 -0.02 17.34
C ASP A 14 -6.89 -0.99 16.33
N ASP A 15 -7.73 -1.90 16.83
CA ASP A 15 -8.47 -2.87 15.99
C ASP A 15 -9.29 -2.21 14.88
N GLY A 16 -9.72 -0.96 15.07
CA GLY A 16 -10.41 -0.18 14.04
C GLY A 16 -9.58 0.05 12.78
N ASN A 17 -8.25 0.01 12.87
CA ASN A 17 -7.37 0.12 11.71
C ASN A 17 -7.40 -1.13 10.82
N PHE A 18 -7.81 -2.27 11.38
CA PHE A 18 -7.84 -3.58 10.71
C PHE A 18 -9.27 -4.09 10.48
N ALA A 19 -10.28 -3.33 10.89
CA ALA A 19 -11.69 -3.67 10.68
C ALA A 19 -12.10 -3.45 9.21
N VAL A 20 -11.64 -4.34 8.34
CA VAL A 20 -11.92 -4.32 6.90
C VAL A 20 -12.74 -5.54 6.50
N PRO A 21 -13.64 -5.42 5.48
CA PRO A 21 -14.36 -6.58 4.97
C PRO A 21 -13.37 -7.56 4.34
N PRO A 22 -13.38 -8.85 4.74
CA PRO A 22 -12.52 -9.86 4.15
C PRO A 22 -12.82 -9.98 2.66
N THR A 23 -11.86 -9.64 1.82
CA THR A 23 -11.99 -9.57 0.36
C THR A 23 -10.90 -10.40 -0.28
N LEU A 24 -11.19 -11.08 -1.38
CA LEU A 24 -10.16 -11.70 -2.20
C LEU A 24 -9.35 -10.58 -2.87
N ILE A 25 -8.06 -10.56 -2.62
CA ILE A 25 -7.12 -9.56 -3.16
C ILE A 25 -6.03 -10.26 -3.97
N HIS A 26 -5.47 -9.54 -4.93
CA HIS A 26 -4.31 -10.00 -5.71
C HIS A 26 -3.06 -10.05 -4.83
N ALA A 27 -2.91 -9.04 -4.00
CA ALA A 27 -1.85 -8.84 -3.02
C ALA A 27 -0.45 -8.57 -3.59
N ASP A 28 -0.37 -8.41 -4.93
CA ASP A 28 0.80 -7.94 -5.68
C ASP A 28 0.34 -7.24 -6.98
N LEU A 29 -0.64 -6.35 -6.87
CA LEU A 29 -1.25 -5.70 -8.04
C LEU A 29 -0.41 -4.50 -8.50
N SER A 30 0.52 -4.75 -9.42
CA SER A 30 1.31 -3.73 -10.12
C SER A 30 0.85 -3.54 -11.57
N LEU A 31 1.32 -2.47 -12.23
CA LEU A 31 1.04 -2.26 -13.65
C LEU A 31 1.69 -3.33 -14.54
N ASP A 32 2.79 -3.94 -14.10
CA ASP A 32 3.49 -5.01 -14.82
C ASP A 32 2.65 -6.30 -14.91
N HIS A 33 1.69 -6.48 -13.99
CA HIS A 33 0.79 -7.62 -13.97
C HIS A 33 -0.50 -7.39 -14.79
N LEU A 34 -0.64 -6.22 -15.44
CA LEU A 34 -1.77 -5.89 -16.30
C LEU A 34 -1.40 -6.11 -17.77
N LEU A 35 -2.05 -7.07 -18.42
CA LEU A 35 -1.94 -7.25 -19.86
C LEU A 35 -2.81 -6.21 -20.58
N VAL A 36 -2.22 -5.48 -21.52
CA VAL A 36 -2.88 -4.38 -22.21
C VAL A 36 -2.80 -4.57 -23.73
N ASP A 37 -3.91 -4.33 -24.41
CA ASP A 37 -3.97 -4.22 -25.87
C ASP A 37 -4.53 -2.83 -26.23
N GLY A 38 -3.66 -1.95 -26.72
CA GLY A 38 -3.98 -0.56 -26.94
C GLY A 38 -4.40 0.15 -25.63
N THR A 39 -5.67 0.49 -25.51
CA THR A 39 -6.23 1.14 -24.30
C THR A 39 -7.06 0.20 -23.42
N ARG A 40 -7.06 -1.10 -23.74
CA ARG A 40 -7.88 -2.09 -23.01
C ARG A 40 -6.98 -2.98 -22.16
N ILE A 41 -7.38 -3.15 -20.90
CA ILE A 41 -6.85 -4.23 -20.05
C ILE A 41 -7.50 -5.53 -20.56
N THR A 42 -6.68 -6.49 -20.96
CA THR A 42 -7.09 -7.78 -21.52
C THR A 42 -6.86 -8.94 -20.56
N GLY A 43 -6.06 -8.73 -19.51
CA GLY A 43 -5.80 -9.75 -18.51
C GLY A 43 -5.10 -9.19 -17.30
N LEU A 44 -5.14 -9.99 -16.26
CA LEU A 44 -4.38 -9.83 -15.02
C LEU A 44 -3.63 -11.14 -14.80
N ILE A 45 -2.37 -11.07 -14.45
CA ILE A 45 -1.47 -12.22 -14.26
C ILE A 45 -0.78 -12.18 -12.91
N ASP A 46 -0.05 -13.23 -12.60
CA ASP A 46 0.73 -13.40 -11.38
C ASP A 46 -0.10 -13.41 -10.09
N PHE A 47 -0.96 -14.40 -9.98
CA PHE A 47 -1.81 -14.65 -8.81
C PHE A 47 -1.10 -15.45 -7.69
N GLY A 48 0.23 -15.43 -7.64
CA GLY A 48 1.02 -16.19 -6.67
C GLY A 48 0.73 -15.81 -5.21
N ASP A 49 0.42 -14.54 -4.96
CA ASP A 49 0.21 -13.98 -3.63
C ASP A 49 -1.27 -13.79 -3.25
N VAL A 50 -2.19 -14.26 -4.09
CA VAL A 50 -3.63 -14.09 -3.87
C VAL A 50 -4.07 -14.62 -2.50
N ARG A 51 -4.84 -13.80 -1.77
CA ARG A 51 -5.32 -14.12 -0.42
C ARG A 51 -6.59 -13.37 -0.04
N ILE A 52 -7.17 -13.74 1.09
CA ILE A 52 -8.20 -12.92 1.73
C ILE A 52 -7.51 -11.86 2.57
N GLY A 53 -7.86 -10.60 2.35
CA GLY A 53 -7.23 -9.47 3.03
C GLY A 53 -7.99 -8.16 2.89
N ASP A 54 -7.27 -7.08 3.15
CA ASP A 54 -7.76 -5.71 3.00
C ASP A 54 -7.88 -5.35 1.50
N PRO A 55 -9.08 -4.99 1.01
CA PRO A 55 -9.28 -4.64 -0.40
C PRO A 55 -8.50 -3.39 -0.86
N ASP A 56 -7.99 -2.61 0.07
CA ASP A 56 -7.18 -1.44 -0.26
C ASP A 56 -5.70 -1.77 -0.42
N TYR A 57 -5.27 -2.98 -0.03
CA TYR A 57 -3.89 -3.41 -0.16
C TYR A 57 -3.42 -3.43 -1.63
N ASP A 58 -4.27 -3.88 -2.54
CA ASP A 58 -3.97 -3.88 -3.98
C ASP A 58 -3.69 -2.46 -4.55
N LEU A 59 -4.19 -1.42 -3.89
CA LEU A 59 -3.96 -0.04 -4.31
C LEU A 59 -2.60 0.50 -3.86
N CYS A 60 -1.95 -0.13 -2.89
CA CYS A 60 -0.65 0.29 -2.38
C CYS A 60 0.42 0.21 -3.48
N TYR A 61 0.35 -0.81 -4.33
CA TYR A 61 1.25 -0.97 -5.48
C TYR A 61 0.93 0.00 -6.63
N LEU A 62 -0.35 0.25 -6.87
CA LEU A 62 -0.77 1.17 -7.94
C LEU A 62 -0.50 2.65 -7.59
N TRP A 63 -0.40 2.99 -6.31
CA TRP A 63 -0.18 4.36 -5.88
C TRP A 63 1.15 4.95 -6.39
N PRO A 64 2.32 4.33 -6.16
CA PRO A 64 3.59 4.85 -6.65
C PRO A 64 3.74 4.75 -8.17
N GLU A 65 3.12 3.76 -8.80
CA GLU A 65 3.22 3.52 -10.24
C GLU A 65 2.30 4.42 -11.08
N THR A 66 1.33 5.07 -10.44
CA THR A 66 0.35 5.94 -11.10
C THR A 66 0.39 7.35 -10.51
N ASN A 67 -0.76 7.87 -10.13
CA ASN A 67 -0.87 9.14 -9.44
C ASN A 67 -2.13 9.18 -8.55
N PRO A 68 -2.18 10.10 -7.57
CA PRO A 68 -3.32 10.22 -6.66
C PRO A 68 -4.67 10.43 -7.36
N ALA A 69 -4.69 11.10 -8.51
CA ALA A 69 -5.93 11.33 -9.25
C ALA A 69 -6.46 10.04 -9.88
N PHE A 70 -5.57 9.15 -10.33
CA PHE A 70 -5.95 7.83 -10.85
C PHE A 70 -6.57 6.98 -9.73
N VAL A 71 -5.88 6.84 -8.60
CA VAL A 71 -6.37 6.04 -7.47
C VAL A 71 -7.68 6.59 -6.91
N ARG A 72 -7.84 7.93 -6.85
CA ARG A 72 -9.11 8.56 -6.46
C ARG A 72 -10.26 8.14 -7.38
N ARG A 73 -10.07 8.23 -8.70
CA ARG A 73 -11.07 7.82 -9.70
C ARG A 73 -11.40 6.33 -9.60
N LEU A 74 -10.39 5.49 -9.35
CA LEU A 74 -10.59 4.06 -9.14
C LEU A 74 -11.46 3.79 -7.90
N GLN A 75 -11.20 4.48 -6.79
CA GLN A 75 -12.02 4.39 -5.58
C GLN A 75 -13.45 4.89 -5.79
N GLU A 76 -13.63 6.01 -6.48
CA GLU A 76 -14.96 6.53 -6.83
C GLU A 76 -15.74 5.51 -7.68
N HIS A 77 -15.08 4.86 -8.62
CA HIS A 77 -15.68 3.80 -9.44
C HIS A 77 -16.10 2.56 -8.61
N ARG A 78 -15.37 2.28 -7.53
CA ARG A 78 -15.72 1.25 -6.54
C ARG A 78 -16.79 1.70 -5.54
N GLY A 79 -17.33 2.92 -5.67
CA GLY A 79 -18.27 3.52 -4.73
C GLY A 79 -17.64 3.90 -3.39
N ARG A 80 -16.33 4.07 -3.34
CA ARG A 80 -15.54 4.44 -2.15
C ARG A 80 -14.93 5.82 -2.30
N ARG A 81 -14.57 6.44 -1.18
CA ARG A 81 -13.86 7.72 -1.17
C ARG A 81 -12.41 7.50 -0.76
N LEU A 82 -11.52 8.19 -1.44
CA LEU A 82 -10.15 8.33 -0.98
C LEU A 82 -10.14 9.40 0.12
N ASP A 83 -10.04 8.98 1.35
CA ASP A 83 -9.86 9.87 2.50
C ASP A 83 -8.38 9.94 2.94
N ALA A 84 -8.07 10.84 3.86
CA ALA A 84 -6.70 11.04 4.33
C ALA A 84 -6.09 9.79 4.99
N ARG A 85 -6.92 8.94 5.63
CA ARG A 85 -6.49 7.70 6.24
C ARG A 85 -6.08 6.68 5.19
N LEU A 86 -6.92 6.49 4.17
CA LEU A 86 -6.63 5.59 3.06
C LEU A 86 -5.45 6.12 2.25
N GLU A 87 -5.38 7.42 2.02
CA GLU A 87 -4.24 8.04 1.35
C GLU A 87 -2.92 7.80 2.12
N GLY A 88 -2.94 7.92 3.44
CA GLY A 88 -1.80 7.57 4.30
C GLY A 88 -1.39 6.10 4.18
N LYS A 89 -2.38 5.20 4.14
CA LYS A 89 -2.17 3.75 3.96
C LYS A 89 -1.56 3.42 2.59
N LEU A 90 -2.02 4.09 1.53
CA LEU A 90 -1.60 3.83 0.15
C LEU A 90 -0.23 4.39 -0.18
N ARG A 91 0.24 5.38 0.58
CA ARG A 91 1.55 6.01 0.31
C ARG A 91 2.73 5.11 0.60
N SER A 92 2.54 4.07 1.42
CA SER A 92 3.66 3.16 1.72
C SER A 92 3.26 1.96 2.57
N ASP A 93 3.95 0.88 2.36
CA ASP A 93 4.33 -0.03 3.42
C ASP A 93 5.80 0.21 3.79
N PRO A 94 6.15 1.36 4.40
CA PRO A 94 7.52 1.73 4.66
C PRO A 94 8.19 0.82 5.69
N VAL A 95 7.42 0.03 6.43
CA VAL A 95 7.96 -0.99 7.33
C VAL A 95 8.52 -2.14 6.52
N SER A 96 7.78 -2.58 5.50
CA SER A 96 8.28 -3.61 4.56
C SER A 96 9.52 -3.13 3.82
N ASP A 97 9.57 -1.88 3.37
CA ASP A 97 10.76 -1.30 2.72
C ASP A 97 11.97 -1.29 3.66
N VAL A 98 11.77 -0.89 4.93
CA VAL A 98 12.85 -0.93 5.93
C VAL A 98 13.34 -2.35 6.16
N LEU A 99 12.42 -3.32 6.34
CA LEU A 99 12.79 -4.72 6.56
C LEU A 99 13.49 -5.31 5.35
N TYR A 100 12.95 -5.10 4.16
CA TYR A 100 13.53 -5.56 2.91
C TYR A 100 14.94 -4.98 2.70
N GLY A 101 15.11 -3.68 2.93
CA GLY A 101 16.40 -3.01 2.83
C GLY A 101 17.45 -3.56 3.81
N ILE A 102 17.02 -3.95 5.02
CA ILE A 102 17.90 -4.59 6.01
C ILE A 102 18.26 -6.02 5.57
N GLU A 103 17.28 -6.82 5.20
CA GLU A 103 17.47 -8.24 4.85
C GLU A 103 18.31 -8.44 3.59
N HIS A 104 18.18 -7.52 2.61
CA HIS A 104 18.88 -7.61 1.33
C HIS A 104 20.12 -6.72 1.23
N GLY A 105 20.49 -6.03 2.31
CA GLY A 105 21.66 -5.14 2.32
C GLY A 105 21.51 -3.93 1.39
N MET A 106 20.29 -3.39 1.23
CA MET A 106 19.95 -2.24 0.40
C MET A 106 19.70 -1.00 1.27
N PRO A 107 20.75 -0.26 1.64
CA PRO A 107 20.64 0.86 2.58
C PRO A 107 19.74 1.98 2.06
N ASP A 108 19.72 2.23 0.76
CA ASP A 108 18.90 3.29 0.16
C ASP A 108 17.40 2.99 0.35
N VAL A 109 16.96 1.75 0.10
CA VAL A 109 15.57 1.31 0.31
C VAL A 109 15.19 1.41 1.78
N ARG A 110 16.08 0.97 2.68
CA ARG A 110 15.88 1.10 4.13
C ARG A 110 15.71 2.56 4.56
N ASP A 111 16.58 3.44 4.09
CA ASP A 111 16.62 4.85 4.50
C ASP A 111 15.40 5.61 3.95
N GLU A 112 14.98 5.35 2.72
CA GLU A 112 13.72 5.86 2.16
C GLU A 112 12.51 5.42 2.97
N GLY A 113 12.44 4.14 3.37
CA GLY A 113 11.38 3.62 4.24
C GLY A 113 11.37 4.32 5.62
N VAL A 114 12.53 4.57 6.21
CA VAL A 114 12.66 5.29 7.50
C VAL A 114 12.20 6.75 7.37
N ASP A 115 12.59 7.43 6.31
CA ASP A 115 12.19 8.83 6.05
C ASP A 115 10.68 8.95 5.86
N LEU A 116 10.10 8.01 5.13
CA LEU A 116 8.67 7.96 4.90
C LEU A 116 7.90 7.66 6.19
N LEU A 117 8.34 6.68 7.00
CA LEU A 117 7.79 6.43 8.33
C LEU A 117 7.85 7.68 9.21
N THR A 118 8.97 8.39 9.18
CA THR A 118 9.16 9.62 9.94
C THR A 118 8.16 10.70 9.53
N THR A 119 7.90 10.81 8.23
CA THR A 119 6.95 11.78 7.66
C THR A 119 5.49 11.41 7.99
N LEU A 120 5.13 10.13 7.87
CA LEU A 120 3.76 9.66 8.11
C LEU A 120 3.35 9.71 9.58
N LEU A 121 4.31 9.53 10.49
CA LEU A 121 4.08 9.50 11.92
C LEU A 121 4.47 10.82 12.62
N ALA A 122 4.80 11.84 11.83
CA ALA A 122 4.96 13.20 12.36
C ALA A 122 3.62 13.69 12.94
N PRO A 123 3.64 14.37 14.10
CA PRO A 123 2.43 14.86 14.76
C PRO A 123 1.73 15.95 13.94
#